data_71026b6248e787b1550ec9b4ef9e4c65
#
_entry.id   71026b6248e787b1550ec9b4ef9e4c65
#
_cell.length_a   1.000
_cell.length_b   1.000
_cell.length_c   1.000
_cell.angle_alpha   90.00
_cell.angle_beta   90.00
_cell.angle_gamma   90.00
#
_symmetry.space_group_name_H-M   'P 1'
#
loop_
_entity.id
_entity.type
_entity.pdbx_description
1 polymer ?
#
loop_
_entity_poly.entity_id
_entity_poly.type
_entity_poly.pdbx_seq_one_letter_code
_entity_poly.pdbx_strand_id
1 'polypeptide(L)'
;MKHYDALETRSPQAREAALMAALPAQIANAQNNSAAFAEILKGVDAASVTSCAALAQLPVTRKYELLERQQAQRATDPFGGFATIGWKGLVRTSGARRVYQSPGPIYEPEGSATDYWRAARAMAAAGFEAGDLVHNCFSYHLTPGAWIMESGAHALGCTVIPGGVGNTEQQLAAIADLRPGAYSGTPSFLKILIEKSAEAGQKLSITKAMVSGEACPPSLRDWFTQQGVAAYQCYATADVGLIAYETSAREGLVLDEGVIVEIVRPGTGDPVAEGEVGEVVVTVLNPDYPLIRFGTGDLSAVLPGTCPTGRTNTRIKGWMGRADQTTKVRGMFVH
;
A
#
# COMPACT_ATOMS: atom_id res chain seq x y z
N MET A 1 5.64 -19.10 13.76
CA MET A 1 5.86 -17.73 13.30
C MET A 1 4.98 -16.77 14.09
N LYS A 2 5.50 -15.59 14.42
CA LYS A 2 4.74 -14.57 15.15
C LYS A 2 3.81 -13.85 14.17
N HIS A 3 2.53 -13.70 14.52
CA HIS A 3 1.57 -12.86 13.81
C HIS A 3 1.53 -11.47 14.45
N TYR A 4 1.20 -10.45 13.66
CA TYR A 4 1.08 -9.08 14.18
C TYR A 4 -0.07 -8.97 15.18
N ASP A 5 -1.22 -9.54 14.82
CA ASP A 5 -2.40 -9.65 15.69
C ASP A 5 -3.28 -10.85 15.30
N ALA A 6 -4.38 -11.05 16.03
CA ALA A 6 -5.33 -12.12 15.81
C ALA A 6 -6.13 -11.99 14.50
N LEU A 7 -6.16 -10.81 13.88
CA LEU A 7 -6.88 -10.61 12.61
C LEU A 7 -6.26 -11.42 11.48
N GLU A 8 -4.94 -11.63 11.50
CA GLU A 8 -4.22 -12.39 10.46
C GLU A 8 -4.64 -13.87 10.39
N THR A 9 -5.17 -14.42 11.48
CA THR A 9 -5.51 -15.85 11.59
C THR A 9 -7.01 -16.11 11.79
N ARG A 10 -7.85 -15.05 11.81
CA ARG A 10 -9.31 -15.22 11.87
C ARG A 10 -9.82 -15.96 10.62
N SER A 11 -10.95 -16.67 10.73
CA SER A 11 -11.51 -17.37 9.57
C SER A 11 -11.83 -16.40 8.42
N PRO A 12 -11.72 -16.84 7.14
CA PRO A 12 -12.13 -16.02 5.99
C PRO A 12 -13.55 -15.47 6.13
N GLN A 13 -14.49 -16.29 6.64
CA GLN A 13 -15.88 -15.88 6.86
C GLN A 13 -16.00 -14.78 7.92
N ALA A 14 -15.26 -14.89 9.03
CA ALA A 14 -15.26 -13.86 10.07
C ALA A 14 -14.63 -12.55 9.55
N ARG A 15 -13.62 -12.63 8.67
CA ARG A 15 -13.01 -11.47 8.01
C ARG A 15 -13.99 -10.79 7.07
N GLU A 16 -14.60 -11.55 6.18
CA GLU A 16 -15.59 -11.02 5.24
C GLU A 16 -16.77 -10.37 5.98
N ALA A 17 -17.32 -11.04 6.98
CA ALA A 17 -18.38 -10.47 7.80
C ALA A 17 -17.99 -9.14 8.45
N ALA A 18 -16.77 -9.04 9.00
CA ALA A 18 -16.30 -7.80 9.63
C ALA A 18 -16.09 -6.67 8.62
N LEU A 19 -15.51 -6.96 7.45
CA LEU A 19 -15.30 -5.97 6.39
C LEU A 19 -16.63 -5.49 5.82
N MET A 20 -17.57 -6.40 5.55
CA MET A 20 -18.89 -6.08 5.03
C MET A 20 -19.75 -5.33 6.05
N ALA A 21 -19.59 -5.61 7.35
CA ALA A 21 -20.26 -4.84 8.41
C ALA A 21 -19.73 -3.38 8.53
N ALA A 22 -18.45 -3.16 8.23
CA ALA A 22 -17.85 -1.82 8.26
C ALA A 22 -18.17 -0.99 6.99
N LEU A 23 -18.46 -1.65 5.88
CA LEU A 23 -18.59 -1.02 4.57
C LEU A 23 -19.74 0.01 4.47
N PRO A 24 -20.97 -0.25 4.98
CA PRO A 24 -22.05 0.74 4.97
C PRO A 24 -21.68 2.05 5.65
N ALA A 25 -21.03 1.99 6.81
CA ALA A 25 -20.59 3.17 7.53
C ALA A 25 -19.51 3.95 6.76
N GLN A 26 -18.59 3.26 6.09
CA GLN A 26 -17.56 3.88 5.27
C GLN A 26 -18.16 4.56 4.03
N ILE A 27 -19.12 3.93 3.36
CA ILE A 27 -19.84 4.53 2.21
C ILE A 27 -20.63 5.76 2.65
N ALA A 28 -21.37 5.66 3.76
CA ALA A 28 -22.09 6.80 4.31
C ALA A 28 -21.16 7.95 4.70
N ASN A 29 -19.99 7.65 5.30
CA ASN A 29 -18.97 8.64 5.59
C ASN A 29 -18.47 9.32 4.30
N ALA A 30 -18.15 8.54 3.27
CA ALA A 30 -17.73 9.08 1.98
C ALA A 30 -18.80 9.98 1.35
N GLN A 31 -20.07 9.56 1.33
CA GLN A 31 -21.18 10.36 0.80
C GLN A 31 -21.42 11.67 1.58
N ASN A 32 -21.31 11.62 2.91
CA ASN A 32 -21.69 12.76 3.75
C ASN A 32 -20.54 13.78 3.90
N ASN A 33 -19.30 13.34 3.83
CA ASN A 33 -18.14 14.14 4.22
C ASN A 33 -17.13 14.37 3.07
N SER A 34 -17.30 13.72 1.91
CA SER A 34 -16.48 13.92 0.72
C SER A 34 -17.35 14.42 -0.43
N ALA A 35 -17.06 15.63 -0.92
CA ALA A 35 -17.84 16.24 -2.01
C ALA A 35 -17.76 15.40 -3.30
N ALA A 36 -16.61 14.76 -3.58
CA ALA A 36 -16.46 13.89 -4.73
C ALA A 36 -17.36 12.64 -4.61
N PHE A 37 -17.33 11.96 -3.47
CA PHE A 37 -18.13 10.75 -3.29
C PHE A 37 -19.63 11.05 -3.09
N ALA A 38 -20.01 12.24 -2.61
CA ALA A 38 -21.41 12.68 -2.62
C ALA A 38 -21.99 12.69 -4.05
N GLU A 39 -21.16 13.04 -5.03
CA GLU A 39 -21.56 13.01 -6.46
C GLU A 39 -21.46 11.62 -7.07
N ILE A 40 -20.30 10.94 -6.90
CA ILE A 40 -20.00 9.63 -7.50
C ILE A 40 -21.00 8.57 -7.00
N LEU A 41 -21.35 8.60 -5.72
CA LEU A 41 -22.26 7.65 -5.08
C LEU A 41 -23.69 8.19 -4.94
N LYS A 42 -24.06 9.20 -5.73
CA LYS A 42 -25.40 9.78 -5.70
C LYS A 42 -26.47 8.71 -5.98
N GLY A 43 -27.45 8.60 -5.08
CA GLY A 43 -28.54 7.63 -5.19
C GLY A 43 -28.21 6.23 -4.68
N VAL A 44 -26.97 5.97 -4.24
CA VAL A 44 -26.61 4.72 -3.58
C VAL A 44 -27.16 4.74 -2.13
N ASP A 45 -27.89 3.72 -1.75
CA ASP A 45 -28.24 3.47 -0.35
C ASP A 45 -27.05 2.77 0.33
N ALA A 46 -26.28 3.52 1.12
CA ALA A 46 -25.12 3.00 1.83
C ALA A 46 -25.45 1.77 2.69
N ALA A 47 -26.64 1.72 3.31
CA ALA A 47 -27.06 0.64 4.18
C ALA A 47 -27.29 -0.67 3.42
N SER A 48 -27.52 -0.62 2.11
CA SER A 48 -27.71 -1.79 1.25
C SER A 48 -26.41 -2.43 0.79
N VAL A 49 -25.25 -1.76 0.91
CA VAL A 49 -23.96 -2.26 0.42
C VAL A 49 -23.28 -3.10 1.51
N THR A 50 -23.78 -4.32 1.69
CA THR A 50 -23.36 -5.26 2.76
C THR A 50 -22.70 -6.52 2.25
N SER A 51 -22.29 -6.56 0.98
CA SER A 51 -21.64 -7.72 0.36
C SER A 51 -20.67 -7.29 -0.74
N CYS A 52 -19.73 -8.17 -1.07
CA CYS A 52 -18.83 -7.95 -2.23
C CYS A 52 -19.62 -7.77 -3.53
N ALA A 53 -20.73 -8.50 -3.72
CA ALA A 53 -21.59 -8.37 -4.89
C ALA A 53 -22.26 -6.97 -4.97
N ALA A 54 -22.72 -6.44 -3.85
CA ALA A 54 -23.28 -5.09 -3.79
C ALA A 54 -22.20 -4.02 -4.00
N LEU A 55 -21.01 -4.19 -3.42
CA LEU A 55 -19.85 -3.30 -3.64
C LEU A 55 -19.48 -3.26 -5.12
N ALA A 56 -19.45 -4.40 -5.81
CA ALA A 56 -19.10 -4.50 -7.21
C ALA A 56 -20.04 -3.72 -8.15
N GLN A 57 -21.25 -3.36 -7.71
CA GLN A 57 -22.18 -2.52 -8.47
C GLN A 57 -21.86 -1.02 -8.42
N LEU A 58 -20.99 -0.61 -7.48
CA LEU A 58 -20.60 0.80 -7.39
C LEU A 58 -19.58 1.15 -8.49
N PRO A 59 -19.54 2.43 -8.93
CA PRO A 59 -18.57 2.85 -9.93
C PRO A 59 -17.12 2.71 -9.42
N VAL A 60 -16.20 2.41 -10.34
CA VAL A 60 -14.76 2.41 -10.06
C VAL A 60 -14.24 3.84 -10.19
N THR A 61 -13.62 4.35 -9.14
CA THR A 61 -12.93 5.64 -9.16
C THR A 61 -11.56 5.47 -9.80
N ARG A 62 -11.32 6.11 -10.94
CA ARG A 62 -10.05 5.99 -11.66
C ARG A 62 -9.05 7.05 -11.22
N LYS A 63 -7.78 6.68 -11.19
CA LYS A 63 -6.70 7.60 -10.79
C LYS A 63 -6.62 8.86 -11.68
N TYR A 64 -6.90 8.75 -12.97
CA TYR A 64 -6.93 9.89 -13.88
C TYR A 64 -8.12 10.84 -13.61
N GLU A 65 -9.30 10.30 -13.26
CA GLU A 65 -10.48 11.10 -12.91
C GLU A 65 -10.25 11.88 -11.60
N LEU A 66 -9.59 11.22 -10.63
CA LEU A 66 -9.17 11.88 -9.39
C LEU A 66 -8.21 13.03 -9.69
N LEU A 67 -7.20 12.81 -10.54
CA LEU A 67 -6.25 13.85 -10.96
C LEU A 67 -6.94 15.03 -11.65
N GLU A 68 -7.82 14.76 -12.64
CA GLU A 68 -8.57 15.78 -13.37
C GLU A 68 -9.42 16.63 -12.42
N ARG A 69 -10.11 15.99 -11.46
CA ARG A 69 -10.92 16.68 -10.47
C ARG A 69 -10.06 17.53 -9.55
N GLN A 70 -8.91 17.03 -9.08
CA GLN A 70 -7.96 17.82 -8.30
C GLN A 70 -7.44 19.02 -9.09
N GLN A 71 -7.13 18.86 -10.37
CA GLN A 71 -6.66 19.95 -11.24
C GLN A 71 -7.74 21.02 -11.40
N ALA A 72 -8.99 20.63 -11.62
CA ALA A 72 -10.12 21.55 -11.78
C ALA A 72 -10.44 22.34 -10.50
N GLN A 73 -10.20 21.75 -9.32
CA GLN A 73 -10.54 22.36 -8.03
C GLN A 73 -9.34 22.88 -7.25
N ARG A 74 -8.13 22.86 -7.81
CA ARG A 74 -6.86 23.10 -7.11
C ARG A 74 -6.80 24.39 -6.32
N ALA A 75 -7.48 25.46 -6.76
CA ALA A 75 -7.52 26.75 -6.07
C ALA A 75 -8.41 26.73 -4.80
N THR A 76 -9.37 25.81 -4.71
CA THR A 76 -10.37 25.78 -3.63
C THR A 76 -10.21 24.53 -2.76
N ASP A 77 -9.94 23.38 -3.36
CA ASP A 77 -9.69 22.10 -2.70
C ASP A 77 -8.71 21.24 -3.50
N PRO A 78 -7.40 21.29 -3.19
CA PRO A 78 -6.40 20.49 -3.87
C PRO A 78 -6.62 18.98 -3.79
N PHE A 79 -7.43 18.48 -2.85
CA PHE A 79 -7.81 17.06 -2.78
C PHE A 79 -8.98 16.72 -3.72
N GLY A 80 -9.53 17.68 -4.46
CA GLY A 80 -10.61 17.45 -5.40
C GLY A 80 -11.91 16.97 -4.78
N GLY A 81 -12.13 17.26 -3.50
CA GLY A 81 -13.28 16.80 -2.75
C GLY A 81 -13.24 15.34 -2.30
N PHE A 82 -12.14 14.61 -2.49
CA PHE A 82 -12.05 13.20 -2.10
C PHE A 82 -11.75 12.97 -0.61
N ALA A 83 -11.11 13.93 0.07
CA ALA A 83 -10.83 13.83 1.50
C ALA A 83 -12.01 14.30 2.34
N THR A 84 -12.19 13.69 3.52
CA THR A 84 -13.13 14.16 4.55
C THR A 84 -12.48 15.17 5.49
N ILE A 85 -11.16 15.05 5.67
CA ILE A 85 -10.31 16.07 6.30
C ILE A 85 -9.99 17.13 5.25
N GLY A 86 -10.86 18.09 5.03
CA GLY A 86 -10.79 19.03 3.92
C GLY A 86 -9.50 19.86 3.88
N TRP A 87 -9.31 20.53 2.74
CA TRP A 87 -8.23 21.51 2.51
C TRP A 87 -8.19 22.64 3.55
N LYS A 88 -9.31 23.01 4.10
CA LYS A 88 -9.38 23.84 5.31
C LYS A 88 -8.51 23.31 6.44
N GLY A 89 -7.79 22.25 6.17
CA GLY A 89 -6.79 21.59 6.91
C GLY A 89 -5.58 22.37 7.31
N LEU A 90 -5.28 23.36 6.62
CA LEU A 90 -4.31 24.34 7.08
C LEU A 90 -4.90 25.27 8.16
N VAL A 91 -6.19 25.22 8.38
CA VAL A 91 -6.87 25.83 9.52
C VAL A 91 -6.96 24.76 10.62
N ARG A 92 -6.67 25.11 11.85
CA ARG A 92 -6.51 24.29 13.08
C ARG A 92 -7.48 23.11 13.32
N THR A 93 -8.48 22.89 12.49
CA THR A 93 -9.58 21.94 12.75
C THR A 93 -9.69 20.81 11.71
N SER A 94 -8.76 20.68 10.80
CA SER A 94 -8.93 19.76 9.68
C SER A 94 -8.45 18.33 9.91
N GLY A 95 -7.67 18.10 10.93
CA GLY A 95 -7.14 16.78 11.24
C GLY A 95 -5.99 16.28 10.34
N ALA A 96 -5.63 16.99 9.27
CA ALA A 96 -4.51 16.59 8.44
C ALA A 96 -3.18 16.81 9.17
N ARG A 97 -2.39 15.73 9.30
CA ARG A 97 -1.06 15.75 9.89
C ARG A 97 -0.01 16.15 8.87
N ARG A 98 -0.15 15.68 7.62
CA ARG A 98 0.70 15.98 6.48
C ARG A 98 -0.11 16.03 5.20
N VAL A 99 0.43 16.70 4.19
CA VAL A 99 -0.08 16.69 2.82
C VAL A 99 1.06 16.29 1.92
N TYR A 100 0.81 15.34 1.04
CA TYR A 100 1.79 14.83 0.10
C TYR A 100 1.44 15.22 -1.33
N GLN A 101 2.43 15.11 -2.20
CA GLN A 101 2.28 15.22 -3.64
C GLN A 101 2.92 14.00 -4.29
N SER A 102 2.10 13.09 -4.76
CA SER A 102 2.56 11.96 -5.58
C SER A 102 2.62 12.30 -7.07
N PRO A 103 3.28 11.46 -7.89
CA PRO A 103 3.35 11.73 -9.34
C PRO A 103 1.97 11.83 -9.99
N GLY A 104 1.80 12.97 -10.73
CA GLY A 104 0.54 13.29 -11.41
C GLY A 104 0.41 14.79 -11.72
N PRO A 105 0.59 15.83 -10.86
CA PRO A 105 0.70 15.75 -9.40
C PRO A 105 -0.65 15.50 -8.71
N ILE A 106 -0.68 14.51 -7.83
CA ILE A 106 -1.84 14.17 -7.00
C ILE A 106 -1.53 14.54 -5.56
N TYR A 107 -2.49 15.17 -4.87
CA TYR A 107 -2.34 15.54 -3.47
C TYR A 107 -3.11 14.56 -2.59
N GLU A 108 -2.44 14.02 -1.57
CA GLU A 108 -3.01 13.10 -0.59
C GLU A 108 -2.82 13.64 0.83
N PRO A 109 -3.87 13.60 1.67
CA PRO A 109 -3.74 13.93 3.09
C PRO A 109 -3.31 12.72 3.90
N GLU A 110 -2.60 12.99 5.00
CA GLU A 110 -2.39 12.03 6.08
C GLU A 110 -3.13 12.52 7.33
N GLY A 111 -3.99 11.69 7.89
CA GLY A 111 -4.65 11.95 9.16
C GLY A 111 -3.75 11.68 10.37
N SER A 112 -4.32 11.77 11.58
CA SER A 112 -3.59 11.66 12.84
C SER A 112 -3.48 10.23 13.39
N ALA A 113 -4.10 9.24 12.75
CA ALA A 113 -4.09 7.85 13.22
C ALA A 113 -2.68 7.28 13.26
N THR A 114 -2.40 6.47 14.28
CA THR A 114 -1.16 5.69 14.36
C THR A 114 -1.16 4.66 13.23
N ASP A 115 -0.02 4.50 12.55
CA ASP A 115 0.12 3.62 11.37
C ASP A 115 -0.99 3.87 10.34
N TYR A 116 -1.20 5.14 10.02
CA TYR A 116 -2.26 5.61 9.12
C TYR A 116 -2.35 4.80 7.81
N TRP A 117 -1.21 4.36 7.31
CA TRP A 117 -1.05 3.61 6.07
C TRP A 117 -1.02 2.08 6.27
N ARG A 118 -1.10 1.58 7.51
CA ARG A 118 -1.15 0.17 7.91
C ARG A 118 0.12 -0.64 7.61
N ALA A 119 1.28 0.02 7.50
CA ALA A 119 2.54 -0.61 7.12
C ALA A 119 3.13 -1.53 8.21
N ALA A 120 2.76 -1.34 9.48
CA ALA A 120 3.29 -2.13 10.61
C ALA A 120 3.09 -3.63 10.40
N ARG A 121 1.95 -4.06 9.88
CA ARG A 121 1.63 -5.48 9.61
C ARG A 121 2.59 -6.10 8.61
N ALA A 122 2.88 -5.41 7.51
CA ALA A 122 3.84 -5.85 6.50
C ALA A 122 5.25 -5.96 7.09
N MET A 123 5.67 -4.94 7.84
CA MET A 123 6.99 -4.92 8.48
C MET A 123 7.11 -6.02 9.53
N ALA A 124 6.09 -6.27 10.35
CA ALA A 124 6.06 -7.38 11.31
C ALA A 124 6.19 -8.74 10.60
N ALA A 125 5.51 -8.93 9.46
CA ALA A 125 5.61 -10.15 8.65
C ALA A 125 7.03 -10.34 8.06
N ALA A 126 7.76 -9.25 7.81
CA ALA A 126 9.16 -9.25 7.38
C ALA A 126 10.16 -9.40 8.55
N GLY A 127 9.65 -9.57 9.78
CA GLY A 127 10.47 -9.82 10.97
C GLY A 127 10.98 -8.56 11.67
N PHE A 128 10.40 -7.39 11.39
CA PHE A 128 10.67 -6.17 12.17
C PHE A 128 10.00 -6.28 13.55
N GLU A 129 10.68 -5.81 14.58
CA GLU A 129 10.21 -5.89 15.96
C GLU A 129 10.63 -4.68 16.79
N ALA A 130 10.02 -4.51 17.95
CA ALA A 130 10.35 -3.42 18.87
C ALA A 130 11.84 -3.43 19.23
N GLY A 131 12.44 -2.25 19.15
CA GLY A 131 13.88 -2.06 19.40
C GLY A 131 14.75 -2.17 18.15
N ASP A 132 14.22 -2.56 16.99
CA ASP A 132 14.98 -2.51 15.74
C ASP A 132 15.36 -1.08 15.38
N LEU A 133 16.55 -0.92 14.82
CA LEU A 133 16.99 0.28 14.12
C LEU A 133 16.81 0.09 12.63
N VAL A 134 15.93 0.88 12.02
CA VAL A 134 15.53 0.79 10.61
C VAL A 134 16.19 1.90 9.81
N HIS A 135 16.96 1.56 8.80
CA HIS A 135 17.47 2.51 7.81
C HIS A 135 16.44 2.69 6.70
N ASN A 136 15.69 3.82 6.73
CA ASN A 136 14.62 4.10 5.79
C ASN A 136 15.11 4.93 4.62
N CYS A 137 15.16 4.32 3.43
CA CYS A 137 15.68 4.89 2.21
C CYS A 137 14.60 5.28 1.19
N PHE A 138 13.33 5.29 1.57
CA PHE A 138 12.31 5.92 0.74
C PHE A 138 12.45 7.45 0.75
N SER A 139 11.92 8.10 -0.28
CA SER A 139 11.95 9.56 -0.36
C SER A 139 11.06 10.19 0.73
N TYR A 140 11.65 11.10 1.50
CA TYR A 140 10.95 12.00 2.43
C TYR A 140 10.44 13.27 1.75
N HIS A 141 10.81 13.47 0.47
CA HIS A 141 10.52 14.69 -0.27
C HIS A 141 9.21 14.57 -1.05
N LEU A 142 8.21 15.33 -0.64
CA LEU A 142 6.85 15.47 -1.19
C LEU A 142 6.00 14.19 -1.17
N THR A 143 6.55 13.01 -1.44
CA THR A 143 5.80 11.75 -1.55
C THR A 143 5.61 11.06 -0.19
N PRO A 144 4.57 10.25 0.00
CA PRO A 144 4.32 9.59 1.29
C PRO A 144 5.19 8.34 1.55
N GLY A 145 5.98 7.85 0.58
CA GLY A 145 6.63 6.54 0.66
C GLY A 145 7.46 6.32 1.93
N ALA A 146 8.33 7.28 2.29
CA ALA A 146 9.12 7.19 3.52
C ALA A 146 8.25 7.25 4.78
N TRP A 147 7.23 8.11 4.77
CA TRP A 147 6.32 8.30 5.89
C TRP A 147 5.41 7.10 6.14
N ILE A 148 5.02 6.39 5.07
CA ILE A 148 4.30 5.10 5.15
C ILE A 148 5.12 4.11 5.97
N MET A 149 6.38 3.91 5.62
CA MET A 149 7.25 2.95 6.29
C MET A 149 7.66 3.41 7.69
N GLU A 150 7.94 4.70 7.86
CA GLU A 150 8.28 5.25 9.17
C GLU A 150 7.13 5.11 10.17
N SER A 151 5.88 5.41 9.75
CA SER A 151 4.72 5.24 10.63
C SER A 151 4.52 3.79 11.07
N GLY A 152 4.71 2.84 10.16
CA GLY A 152 4.65 1.41 10.48
C GLY A 152 5.78 0.97 11.40
N ALA A 153 7.01 1.43 11.17
CA ALA A 153 8.15 1.16 12.04
C ALA A 153 7.93 1.69 13.46
N HIS A 154 7.46 2.93 13.59
CA HIS A 154 7.14 3.52 14.90
C HIS A 154 5.99 2.78 15.61
N ALA A 155 4.97 2.33 14.88
CA ALA A 155 3.88 1.54 15.46
C ALA A 155 4.35 0.17 16.02
N LEU A 156 5.44 -0.37 15.45
CA LEU A 156 6.12 -1.57 15.96
C LEU A 156 7.07 -1.30 17.13
N GLY A 157 7.38 -0.03 17.43
CA GLY A 157 8.37 0.35 18.44
C GLY A 157 9.81 0.34 17.91
N CYS A 158 10.00 0.46 16.61
CA CYS A 158 11.31 0.62 15.98
C CYS A 158 11.80 2.08 16.08
N THR A 159 13.12 2.25 16.02
CA THR A 159 13.77 3.54 15.77
C THR A 159 14.13 3.67 14.30
N VAL A 160 13.97 4.85 13.70
CA VAL A 160 14.19 5.06 12.27
C VAL A 160 15.34 6.03 12.02
N ILE A 161 16.26 5.66 11.12
CA ILE A 161 17.23 6.55 10.51
C ILE A 161 16.59 7.05 9.19
N PRO A 162 16.29 8.35 9.06
CA PRO A 162 15.63 8.89 7.87
C PRO A 162 16.66 9.14 6.75
N GLY A 163 17.21 8.05 6.18
CA GLY A 163 18.26 8.10 5.16
C GLY A 163 17.81 8.75 3.87
N GLY A 164 16.58 8.49 3.43
CA GLY A 164 16.06 9.00 2.17
C GLY A 164 16.75 8.42 0.94
N VAL A 165 16.65 9.10 -0.19
CA VAL A 165 17.22 8.66 -1.45
C VAL A 165 18.57 9.33 -1.74
N GLY A 166 19.46 8.65 -2.46
CA GLY A 166 20.77 9.20 -2.86
C GLY A 166 21.79 9.27 -1.72
N ASN A 167 22.81 10.11 -1.86
CA ASN A 167 23.89 10.30 -0.87
C ASN A 167 24.51 9.00 -0.36
N THR A 168 24.78 8.06 -1.25
CA THR A 168 25.19 6.68 -0.93
C THR A 168 26.37 6.61 0.03
N GLU A 169 27.40 7.42 -0.16
CA GLU A 169 28.60 7.41 0.71
C GLU A 169 28.25 7.85 2.14
N GLN A 170 27.43 8.91 2.30
CA GLN A 170 27.00 9.37 3.61
C GLN A 170 26.11 8.30 4.30
N GLN A 171 25.25 7.64 3.54
CA GLN A 171 24.40 6.57 4.08
C GLN A 171 25.25 5.37 4.51
N LEU A 172 26.26 4.99 3.75
CA LEU A 172 27.20 3.91 4.12
C LEU A 172 27.97 4.24 5.41
N ALA A 173 28.43 5.48 5.55
CA ALA A 173 29.06 5.94 6.78
C ALA A 173 28.11 5.84 7.99
N ALA A 174 26.87 6.33 7.85
CA ALA A 174 25.86 6.23 8.89
C ALA A 174 25.51 4.77 9.24
N ILE A 175 25.44 3.88 8.26
CA ILE A 175 25.19 2.44 8.48
C ILE A 175 26.39 1.80 9.22
N ALA A 176 27.62 2.17 8.90
CA ALA A 176 28.81 1.66 9.57
C ALA A 176 28.84 2.08 11.04
N ASP A 177 28.50 3.34 11.33
CA ASP A 177 28.49 3.90 12.68
C ASP A 177 27.34 3.39 13.55
N LEU A 178 26.11 3.40 13.01
CA LEU A 178 24.88 3.15 13.76
C LEU A 178 24.42 1.69 13.69
N ARG A 179 24.91 0.91 12.75
CA ARG A 179 24.66 -0.52 12.57
C ARG A 179 23.17 -0.91 12.55
N PRO A 180 22.32 -0.29 11.72
CA PRO A 180 20.93 -0.70 11.62
C PRO A 180 20.80 -2.17 11.20
N GLY A 181 19.93 -2.93 11.87
CA GLY A 181 19.63 -4.33 11.53
C GLY A 181 18.59 -4.47 10.43
N ALA A 182 17.82 -3.42 10.17
CA ALA A 182 16.68 -3.44 9.28
C ALA A 182 16.75 -2.30 8.23
N TYR A 183 16.17 -2.56 7.06
CA TYR A 183 16.11 -1.63 5.94
C TYR A 183 14.67 -1.49 5.43
N SER A 184 14.29 -0.28 5.02
CA SER A 184 13.11 -0.06 4.17
C SER A 184 13.47 0.87 3.01
N GLY A 185 13.04 0.52 1.80
CA GLY A 185 13.40 1.27 0.59
C GLY A 185 13.13 0.48 -0.69
N THR A 186 13.65 0.97 -1.81
CA THR A 186 13.56 0.21 -3.06
C THR A 186 14.57 -0.94 -3.08
N PRO A 187 14.26 -2.06 -3.76
CA PRO A 187 15.20 -3.17 -3.85
C PRO A 187 16.48 -2.79 -4.62
N SER A 188 16.40 -1.93 -5.63
CA SER A 188 17.56 -1.45 -6.37
C SER A 188 18.54 -0.67 -5.50
N PHE A 189 18.04 0.19 -4.59
CA PHE A 189 18.91 0.96 -3.71
C PHE A 189 19.54 0.09 -2.61
N LEU A 190 18.81 -0.88 -2.07
CA LEU A 190 19.39 -1.88 -1.17
C LEU A 190 20.56 -2.63 -1.83
N LYS A 191 20.39 -3.03 -3.11
CA LYS A 191 21.46 -3.69 -3.87
C LYS A 191 22.69 -2.78 -4.00
N ILE A 192 22.51 -1.50 -4.35
CA ILE A 192 23.60 -0.52 -4.44
C ILE A 192 24.35 -0.39 -3.11
N LEU A 193 23.64 -0.30 -1.99
CA LEU A 193 24.27 -0.19 -0.68
C LEU A 193 25.12 -1.43 -0.35
N ILE A 194 24.62 -2.63 -0.64
CA ILE A 194 25.36 -3.89 -0.42
C ILE A 194 26.61 -3.93 -1.30
N GLU A 195 26.49 -3.64 -2.60
CA GLU A 195 27.61 -3.68 -3.55
C GLU A 195 28.69 -2.66 -3.18
N LYS A 196 28.29 -1.42 -2.89
CA LYS A 196 29.23 -0.36 -2.51
C LYS A 196 29.93 -0.62 -1.17
N SER A 197 29.21 -1.20 -0.20
CA SER A 197 29.83 -1.63 1.06
C SER A 197 30.88 -2.71 0.83
N ALA A 198 30.57 -3.70 -0.02
CA ALA A 198 31.52 -4.78 -0.36
C ALA A 198 32.76 -4.24 -1.11
N GLU A 199 32.60 -3.28 -2.06
CA GLU A 199 33.71 -2.60 -2.72
C GLU A 199 34.65 -1.90 -1.72
N ALA A 200 34.09 -1.36 -0.63
CA ALA A 200 34.85 -0.75 0.47
C ALA A 200 35.41 -1.78 1.48
N GLY A 201 35.28 -3.09 1.22
CA GLY A 201 35.73 -4.14 2.12
C GLY A 201 34.91 -4.28 3.41
N GLN A 202 33.68 -3.73 3.42
CA GLN A 202 32.80 -3.73 4.58
C GLN A 202 31.56 -4.61 4.32
N LYS A 203 30.99 -5.15 5.39
CA LYS A 203 29.71 -5.86 5.36
C LYS A 203 28.66 -5.03 6.07
N LEU A 204 27.50 -4.85 5.44
CA LEU A 204 26.38 -4.17 6.08
C LEU A 204 25.86 -4.96 7.29
N SER A 205 25.40 -4.24 8.29
CA SER A 205 24.73 -4.81 9.48
C SER A 205 23.29 -5.24 9.19
N ILE A 206 22.71 -4.79 8.05
CA ILE A 206 21.34 -5.06 7.64
C ILE A 206 21.14 -6.55 7.38
N THR A 207 20.18 -7.17 8.07
CA THR A 207 19.86 -8.61 7.93
C THR A 207 18.41 -8.83 7.47
N LYS A 208 17.56 -7.83 7.55
CA LYS A 208 16.15 -7.89 7.12
C LYS A 208 15.75 -6.62 6.39
N ALA A 209 14.86 -6.76 5.42
CA ALA A 209 14.42 -5.62 4.62
C ALA A 209 12.94 -5.72 4.24
N MET A 210 12.24 -4.59 4.26
CA MET A 210 10.94 -4.38 3.59
C MET A 210 11.19 -3.54 2.34
N VAL A 211 10.94 -4.12 1.16
CA VAL A 211 11.16 -3.44 -0.12
C VAL A 211 9.84 -3.18 -0.85
N SER A 212 9.75 -2.05 -1.54
CA SER A 212 8.59 -1.66 -2.34
C SER A 212 8.95 -0.62 -3.40
N GLY A 213 7.96 -0.18 -4.18
CA GLY A 213 8.11 0.87 -5.20
C GLY A 213 8.70 0.39 -6.53
N GLU A 214 9.30 -0.79 -6.55
CA GLU A 214 9.87 -1.44 -7.73
C GLU A 214 9.64 -2.94 -7.65
N ALA A 215 9.72 -3.63 -8.79
CA ALA A 215 9.68 -5.08 -8.82
C ALA A 215 10.89 -5.69 -8.09
N CYS A 216 10.64 -6.71 -7.29
CA CYS A 216 11.68 -7.52 -6.64
C CYS A 216 11.59 -8.97 -7.15
N PRO A 217 12.17 -9.28 -8.33
CA PRO A 217 12.05 -10.60 -8.93
C PRO A 217 12.75 -11.67 -8.07
N PRO A 218 12.39 -12.95 -8.23
CA PRO A 218 12.96 -14.05 -7.46
C PRO A 218 14.50 -14.07 -7.45
N SER A 219 15.12 -13.82 -8.61
CA SER A 219 16.59 -13.77 -8.73
C SER A 219 17.24 -12.71 -7.84
N LEU A 220 16.62 -11.53 -7.72
CA LEU A 220 17.11 -10.46 -6.84
C LEU A 220 16.91 -10.82 -5.35
N ARG A 221 15.78 -11.44 -5.00
CA ARG A 221 15.54 -11.94 -3.63
C ARG A 221 16.54 -13.02 -3.23
N ASP A 222 16.84 -13.94 -4.15
CA ASP A 222 17.84 -15.00 -3.92
C ASP A 222 19.22 -14.39 -3.73
N TRP A 223 19.56 -13.38 -4.52
CA TRP A 223 20.81 -12.65 -4.36
C TRP A 223 20.88 -11.96 -2.98
N PHE A 224 19.81 -11.27 -2.52
CA PHE A 224 19.78 -10.70 -1.16
C PHE A 224 19.98 -11.77 -0.08
N THR A 225 19.37 -12.93 -0.25
CA THR A 225 19.52 -14.05 0.68
C THR A 225 20.98 -14.52 0.74
N GLN A 226 21.66 -14.61 -0.41
CA GLN A 226 23.09 -14.93 -0.48
C GLN A 226 23.97 -13.88 0.20
N GLN A 227 23.56 -12.61 0.19
CA GLN A 227 24.21 -11.53 0.92
C GLN A 227 23.87 -11.51 2.43
N GLY A 228 23.03 -12.43 2.90
CA GLY A 228 22.60 -12.52 4.28
C GLY A 228 21.46 -11.58 4.66
N VAL A 229 20.72 -11.07 3.69
CA VAL A 229 19.57 -10.17 3.89
C VAL A 229 18.27 -10.88 3.53
N ALA A 230 17.36 -11.03 4.51
CA ALA A 230 16.00 -11.50 4.29
C ALA A 230 15.11 -10.34 3.80
N ALA A 231 15.03 -10.15 2.49
CA ALA A 231 14.21 -9.11 1.89
C ALA A 231 12.80 -9.64 1.57
N TYR A 232 11.79 -8.88 1.97
CA TYR A 232 10.37 -9.12 1.69
C TYR A 232 9.77 -7.91 1.00
N GLN A 233 8.84 -8.13 0.10
CA GLN A 233 8.19 -7.05 -0.63
C GLN A 233 6.80 -6.75 -0.08
N CYS A 234 6.35 -5.50 -0.24
CA CYS A 234 4.95 -5.14 -0.09
C CYS A 234 4.44 -4.39 -1.32
N TYR A 235 3.14 -4.49 -1.54
CA TYR A 235 2.41 -3.74 -2.53
C TYR A 235 1.63 -2.63 -1.81
N ALA A 236 2.01 -1.40 -2.08
CA ALA A 236 1.42 -0.20 -1.51
C ALA A 236 1.39 0.91 -2.55
N THR A 237 0.42 1.81 -2.44
CA THR A 237 0.36 3.03 -3.26
C THR A 237 0.25 4.27 -2.38
N ALA A 238 0.59 5.43 -2.94
CA ALA A 238 0.46 6.71 -2.23
C ALA A 238 -1.01 6.99 -1.85
N ASP A 239 -1.94 6.57 -2.69
CA ASP A 239 -3.38 6.86 -2.52
C ASP A 239 -4.01 6.03 -1.40
N VAL A 240 -3.73 4.72 -1.36
CA VAL A 240 -4.43 3.78 -0.47
C VAL A 240 -3.57 3.19 0.65
N GLY A 241 -2.25 3.42 0.61
CA GLY A 241 -1.30 2.82 1.55
C GLY A 241 -1.06 1.34 1.26
N LEU A 242 -0.84 0.54 2.32
CA LEU A 242 -0.60 -0.90 2.18
C LEU A 242 -1.83 -1.61 1.61
N ILE A 243 -1.62 -2.44 0.59
CA ILE A 243 -2.63 -3.29 -0.03
C ILE A 243 -2.33 -4.76 0.31
N ALA A 244 -1.08 -5.19 0.12
CA ALA A 244 -0.68 -6.58 0.35
C ALA A 244 0.81 -6.68 0.69
N TYR A 245 1.22 -7.78 1.32
CA TYR A 245 2.59 -7.98 1.76
C TYR A 245 3.04 -9.44 1.66
N GLU A 246 4.32 -9.61 1.39
CA GLU A 246 4.97 -10.92 1.36
C GLU A 246 5.20 -11.45 2.78
N THR A 247 5.17 -12.77 2.90
CA THR A 247 5.50 -13.49 4.14
C THR A 247 6.72 -14.37 3.93
N SER A 248 7.20 -15.02 5.00
CA SER A 248 8.30 -15.97 4.90
C SER A 248 8.01 -17.20 4.03
N ALA A 249 6.74 -17.46 3.67
CA ALA A 249 6.39 -18.48 2.70
C ALA A 249 6.81 -18.13 1.27
N ARG A 250 6.94 -16.83 0.96
CA ARG A 250 7.30 -16.32 -0.37
C ARG A 250 6.36 -16.78 -1.49
N GLU A 251 5.11 -17.03 -1.15
CA GLU A 251 4.05 -17.50 -2.04
C GLU A 251 2.97 -16.44 -2.22
N GLY A 252 3.22 -15.45 -3.08
CA GLY A 252 2.34 -14.31 -3.30
C GLY A 252 2.35 -13.32 -2.14
N LEU A 253 1.40 -12.40 -2.18
CA LEU A 253 1.23 -11.34 -1.19
C LEU A 253 -0.12 -11.50 -0.48
N VAL A 254 -0.11 -11.52 0.84
CA VAL A 254 -1.31 -11.57 1.69
C VAL A 254 -1.94 -10.18 1.74
N LEU A 255 -3.24 -10.07 1.54
CA LEU A 255 -3.96 -8.79 1.61
C LEU A 255 -3.93 -8.22 3.03
N ASP A 256 -3.88 -6.89 3.13
CA ASP A 256 -4.03 -6.19 4.40
C ASP A 256 -5.45 -6.32 4.96
N GLU A 257 -5.59 -6.27 6.29
CA GLU A 257 -6.85 -6.44 7.00
C GLU A 257 -7.76 -5.21 6.98
N GLY A 258 -7.25 -4.06 6.55
CA GLY A 258 -7.96 -2.77 6.52
C GLY A 258 -8.43 -2.34 5.12
N VAL A 259 -8.35 -3.24 4.13
CA VAL A 259 -8.80 -2.97 2.75
C VAL A 259 -9.67 -4.09 2.21
N ILE A 260 -10.56 -3.76 1.29
CA ILE A 260 -11.28 -4.71 0.45
C ILE A 260 -10.68 -4.62 -0.94
N VAL A 261 -10.20 -5.73 -1.46
CA VAL A 261 -9.54 -5.81 -2.77
C VAL A 261 -10.39 -6.65 -3.72
N GLU A 262 -10.66 -6.08 -4.89
CA GLU A 262 -11.32 -6.75 -6.01
C GLU A 262 -10.32 -6.86 -7.17
N ILE A 263 -10.32 -7.98 -7.87
CA ILE A 263 -9.63 -8.13 -9.16
C ILE A 263 -10.72 -8.03 -10.23
N VAL A 264 -10.62 -7.00 -11.05
CA VAL A 264 -11.70 -6.67 -12.01
C VAL A 264 -11.19 -6.59 -13.44
N ARG A 265 -12.10 -6.76 -14.38
CA ARG A 265 -11.79 -6.58 -15.80
C ARG A 265 -11.46 -5.12 -16.07
N PRO A 266 -10.28 -4.82 -16.63
CA PRO A 266 -9.92 -3.45 -16.96
C PRO A 266 -10.94 -2.77 -17.86
N GLY A 267 -11.30 -1.54 -17.54
CA GLY A 267 -12.26 -0.73 -18.29
C GLY A 267 -13.72 -0.92 -17.91
N THR A 268 -14.17 -2.13 -17.51
CA THR A 268 -15.57 -2.35 -17.10
C THR A 268 -15.77 -2.28 -15.58
N GLY A 269 -14.81 -2.75 -14.80
CA GLY A 269 -14.91 -2.84 -13.34
C GLY A 269 -15.66 -4.10 -12.86
N ASP A 270 -16.01 -5.03 -13.79
CA ASP A 270 -16.64 -6.29 -13.41
C ASP A 270 -15.62 -7.24 -12.76
N PRO A 271 -15.94 -7.92 -11.66
CA PRO A 271 -15.08 -8.92 -11.06
C PRO A 271 -14.72 -10.04 -12.07
N VAL A 272 -13.46 -10.48 -12.03
CA VAL A 272 -13.00 -11.62 -12.84
C VAL A 272 -13.08 -12.93 -12.06
N ALA A 273 -12.94 -14.06 -12.74
CA ALA A 273 -12.87 -15.37 -12.09
C ALA A 273 -11.59 -15.48 -11.23
N GLU A 274 -11.64 -16.34 -10.21
CA GLU A 274 -10.47 -16.62 -9.37
C GLU A 274 -9.29 -17.11 -10.22
N GLY A 275 -8.12 -16.49 -10.03
CA GLY A 275 -6.91 -16.80 -10.78
C GLY A 275 -6.77 -16.10 -12.14
N GLU A 276 -7.84 -15.48 -12.67
CA GLU A 276 -7.79 -14.63 -13.86
C GLU A 276 -7.09 -13.31 -13.53
N VAL A 277 -6.29 -12.80 -14.47
CA VAL A 277 -5.60 -11.51 -14.32
C VAL A 277 -6.58 -10.37 -14.57
N GLY A 278 -6.58 -9.39 -13.67
CA GLY A 278 -7.39 -8.19 -13.78
C GLY A 278 -6.76 -7.01 -13.06
N GLU A 279 -7.43 -5.86 -13.16
CA GLU A 279 -7.02 -4.64 -12.46
C GLU A 279 -7.32 -4.76 -10.96
N VAL A 280 -6.38 -4.32 -10.15
CA VAL A 280 -6.54 -4.24 -8.70
C VAL A 280 -7.37 -3.00 -8.36
N VAL A 281 -8.54 -3.23 -7.80
CA VAL A 281 -9.45 -2.19 -7.29
C VAL A 281 -9.52 -2.31 -5.78
N VAL A 282 -9.37 -1.19 -5.07
CA VAL A 282 -9.25 -1.17 -3.61
C VAL A 282 -10.31 -0.25 -2.99
N THR A 283 -11.01 -0.77 -1.99
CA THR A 283 -11.82 0.05 -1.09
C THR A 283 -11.11 0.14 0.26
N VAL A 284 -10.80 1.36 0.70
CA VAL A 284 -10.07 1.61 1.94
C VAL A 284 -11.05 1.91 3.06
N LEU A 285 -10.87 1.29 4.22
CA LEU A 285 -11.64 1.57 5.42
C LEU A 285 -11.02 2.72 6.25
N ASN A 286 -10.41 3.69 5.59
CA ASN A 286 -9.84 4.89 6.18
C ASN A 286 -10.89 6.02 6.12
N PRO A 287 -11.33 6.57 7.26
CA PRO A 287 -12.37 7.60 7.26
C PRO A 287 -11.91 8.95 6.72
N ASP A 288 -10.61 9.26 6.78
CA ASP A 288 -10.07 10.58 6.42
C ASP A 288 -9.91 10.75 4.90
N TYR A 289 -9.61 9.64 4.20
CA TYR A 289 -9.47 9.58 2.74
C TYR A 289 -10.17 8.31 2.23
N PRO A 290 -11.51 8.31 2.20
CA PRO A 290 -12.33 7.12 2.04
C PRO A 290 -12.45 6.73 0.56
N LEU A 291 -11.36 6.24 -0.05
CA LEU A 291 -11.38 5.79 -1.45
C LEU A 291 -12.23 4.52 -1.59
N ILE A 292 -13.36 4.64 -2.27
CA ILE A 292 -14.29 3.54 -2.58
C ILE A 292 -14.03 3.06 -4.00
N ARG A 293 -13.77 1.77 -4.16
CA ARG A 293 -13.46 1.11 -5.43
C ARG A 293 -12.44 1.88 -6.29
N PHE A 294 -11.31 2.19 -5.68
CA PHE A 294 -10.23 2.92 -6.33
C PHE A 294 -9.42 1.98 -7.23
N GLY A 295 -9.44 2.24 -8.53
CA GLY A 295 -8.65 1.53 -9.53
C GLY A 295 -7.20 1.98 -9.51
N THR A 296 -6.30 1.08 -9.11
CA THR A 296 -4.86 1.39 -9.00
C THR A 296 -4.18 1.52 -10.35
N GLY A 297 -4.77 0.96 -11.41
CA GLY A 297 -4.17 0.82 -12.71
C GLY A 297 -3.12 -0.30 -12.79
N ASP A 298 -2.93 -1.07 -11.72
CA ASP A 298 -2.04 -2.22 -11.68
C ASP A 298 -2.81 -3.52 -11.89
N LEU A 299 -2.14 -4.52 -12.48
CA LEU A 299 -2.70 -5.84 -12.70
C LEU A 299 -2.20 -6.83 -11.65
N SER A 300 -3.10 -7.72 -11.23
CA SER A 300 -2.79 -8.89 -10.41
C SER A 300 -3.80 -10.01 -10.66
N ALA A 301 -3.64 -11.12 -9.95
CA ALA A 301 -4.61 -12.21 -9.90
C ALA A 301 -4.66 -12.79 -8.49
N VAL A 302 -5.82 -13.32 -8.09
CA VAL A 302 -5.93 -14.08 -6.84
C VAL A 302 -5.07 -15.33 -6.92
N LEU A 303 -4.30 -15.59 -5.87
CA LEU A 303 -3.55 -16.82 -5.69
C LEU A 303 -4.36 -17.76 -4.80
N PRO A 304 -4.81 -18.92 -5.29
CA PRO A 304 -5.64 -19.84 -4.51
C PRO A 304 -4.88 -20.45 -3.32
N GLY A 305 -5.65 -20.95 -2.35
CA GLY A 305 -5.15 -21.61 -1.16
C GLY A 305 -4.72 -20.67 -0.03
N THR A 306 -4.44 -21.23 1.13
CA THR A 306 -4.04 -20.51 2.34
C THR A 306 -2.55 -20.26 2.38
N CYS A 307 -2.13 -19.19 3.06
CA CYS A 307 -0.71 -18.90 3.27
C CYS A 307 -0.10 -19.95 4.22
N PRO A 308 1.05 -20.59 3.85
CA PRO A 308 1.72 -21.57 4.70
C PRO A 308 2.14 -21.04 6.09
N THR A 309 2.18 -19.70 6.25
CA THR A 309 2.47 -19.07 7.55
C THR A 309 1.27 -19.07 8.51
N GLY A 310 0.13 -19.65 8.13
CA GLY A 310 -1.10 -19.67 8.91
C GLY A 310 -1.96 -18.40 8.78
N ARG A 311 -1.55 -17.44 7.96
CA ARG A 311 -2.39 -16.27 7.61
C ARG A 311 -3.51 -16.73 6.68
N THR A 312 -4.71 -16.31 7.00
CA THR A 312 -5.94 -16.81 6.37
C THR A 312 -6.54 -15.83 5.37
N ASN A 313 -5.98 -14.62 5.23
CA ASN A 313 -6.46 -13.66 4.24
C ASN A 313 -6.11 -14.11 2.82
N THR A 314 -6.88 -13.65 1.85
CA THR A 314 -6.64 -13.86 0.43
C THR A 314 -5.22 -13.44 0.05
N ARG A 315 -4.62 -14.18 -0.88
CA ARG A 315 -3.33 -13.84 -1.47
C ARG A 315 -3.50 -13.40 -2.91
N ILE A 316 -2.65 -12.50 -3.36
CA ILE A 316 -2.53 -12.10 -4.76
C ILE A 316 -1.13 -12.43 -5.28
N LYS A 317 -0.99 -12.57 -6.59
CA LYS A 317 0.31 -12.89 -7.22
C LYS A 317 1.33 -11.75 -7.13
N GLY A 318 0.87 -10.55 -6.70
CA GLY A 318 1.67 -9.33 -6.70
C GLY A 318 1.49 -8.53 -8.00
N TRP A 319 2.38 -7.59 -8.26
CA TRP A 319 2.32 -6.75 -9.45
C TRP A 319 2.62 -7.55 -10.72
N MET A 320 1.71 -7.49 -11.70
CA MET A 320 1.78 -8.23 -12.97
C MET A 320 1.78 -7.30 -14.18
N GLY A 321 2.01 -6.01 -13.99
CA GLY A 321 2.01 -5.01 -15.05
C GLY A 321 0.98 -3.90 -14.82
N ARG A 322 0.79 -3.06 -15.83
CA ARG A 322 -0.14 -1.93 -15.81
C ARG A 322 -1.34 -2.21 -16.68
N ALA A 323 -2.54 -1.87 -16.20
CA ALA A 323 -3.79 -2.03 -16.94
C ALA A 323 -3.89 -1.09 -18.16
N ASP A 324 -3.27 0.09 -18.08
CA ASP A 324 -3.23 1.09 -19.14
C ASP A 324 -2.24 0.76 -20.29
N GLN A 325 -1.34 -0.20 -20.07
CA GLN A 325 -0.41 -0.71 -21.09
C GLN A 325 -0.94 -1.92 -21.83
N THR A 326 -2.16 -2.38 -21.52
CA THR A 326 -2.77 -3.53 -22.18
C THR A 326 -3.56 -3.08 -23.41
N THR A 327 -3.30 -3.71 -24.55
CA THR A 327 -4.06 -3.49 -25.80
C THR A 327 -5.06 -4.61 -26.01
N LYS A 328 -6.32 -4.25 -26.29
CA LYS A 328 -7.36 -5.23 -26.59
C LYS A 328 -7.22 -5.70 -28.03
N VAL A 329 -6.76 -6.93 -28.23
CA VAL A 329 -6.67 -7.57 -29.55
C VAL A 329 -7.71 -8.70 -29.64
N ARG A 330 -8.66 -8.58 -30.60
CA ARG A 330 -9.74 -9.57 -30.84
C ARG A 330 -10.49 -10.00 -29.57
N GLY A 331 -10.73 -9.06 -28.65
CA GLY A 331 -11.46 -9.32 -27.39
C GLY A 331 -10.60 -9.83 -26.23
N MET A 332 -9.32 -10.12 -26.43
CA MET A 332 -8.36 -10.50 -25.40
C MET A 332 -7.43 -9.34 -25.06
N PHE A 333 -7.08 -9.20 -23.77
CA PHE A 333 -6.03 -8.28 -23.36
C PHE A 333 -4.66 -8.91 -23.66
N VAL A 334 -3.82 -8.18 -24.39
CA VAL A 334 -2.45 -8.58 -24.71
C VAL A 334 -1.51 -7.57 -24.03
N HIS A 335 -0.56 -8.11 -23.27
CA HIS A 335 0.49 -7.35 -22.58
C HIS A 335 1.66 -7.07 -23.51
#